data_1e987b423c4e2c73aa8d0e6f7c2bab44
#
_entry.id   1e987b423c4e2c73aa8d0e6f7c2bab44
#
_cell.length_a   1.000
_cell.length_b   1.000
_cell.length_c   1.000
_cell.angle_alpha   90.00
_cell.angle_beta   90.00
_cell.angle_gamma   90.00
#
_symmetry.space_group_name_H-M   'P 1'
#
loop_
_entity.id
_entity.type
_entity.pdbx_description
1 polymer ?
#
loop_
_entity_poly.entity_id
_entity_poly.type
_entity_poly.pdbx_seq_one_letter_code
_entity_poly.pdbx_strand_id
1 'polypeptide(L)'
;MEKQIVFEDEHIRAIFMPGSSSELIFSFGDLITRAKGLTINAEKSLQKFDFNVLGIMPKDKSWFPQGSMWNMLEAVTELIAPFKKRIAYGGSMGGYAAIKYSNLLDVQRAVAMVPQYSIDPEDVHDARYNMFFQSELNADMRVKPEDVSSKREYIIIYDPHYAQDRAHYQKLKEVLPAHHVLHLAFTNHDAIAVLASSELVNDFLLHEFDASYFYQKMRRVKKNSKFYYRKVIENLLPRHRMALGRILKNNDLQLDAQFFDASQKQTILRELLSNKQVDQYDLMKLGIQLNLPQENRQILLDCYGHGLVFNVISNKIESYADQAIALNHKFLIPIYARGNGLLTITLNDERYLVVMNDRHIMKLVKEQDALSVGMHPILMKRYADYYMFSYKELNLRTDEYGAATFVDDSDKNTHFVTRSEVN
;
A
#
# COMPACT_ATOMS: atom_id res chain seq x y z
N MET A 1 -4.37 -28.32 27.02
CA MET A 1 -3.97 -27.22 27.95
C MET A 1 -4.37 -25.89 27.32
N GLU A 2 -4.71 -24.89 28.12
CA GLU A 2 -5.04 -23.55 27.60
C GLU A 2 -3.77 -22.73 27.41
N LYS A 3 -3.85 -21.68 26.58
CA LYS A 3 -2.77 -20.71 26.42
C LYS A 3 -2.46 -20.03 27.75
N GLN A 4 -1.19 -19.82 28.04
CA GLN A 4 -0.75 -19.16 29.27
C GLN A 4 0.45 -18.24 29.04
N ILE A 5 0.53 -17.15 29.80
CA ILE A 5 1.71 -16.31 29.86
C ILE A 5 2.75 -17.06 30.72
N VAL A 6 3.93 -17.31 30.13
CA VAL A 6 5.03 -18.04 30.79
C VAL A 6 6.19 -17.13 31.16
N PHE A 7 6.22 -15.93 30.60
CA PHE A 7 7.15 -14.86 30.97
C PHE A 7 6.58 -13.50 30.57
N GLU A 8 6.84 -12.49 31.36
CA GLU A 8 6.55 -11.10 31.01
C GLU A 8 7.50 -10.16 31.75
N ASP A 9 8.05 -9.20 31.04
CA ASP A 9 8.79 -8.07 31.58
C ASP A 9 8.27 -6.73 30.99
N GLU A 10 9.06 -5.66 31.06
CA GLU A 10 8.70 -4.35 30.52
C GLU A 10 8.55 -4.37 28.99
N HIS A 11 9.35 -5.16 28.29
CA HIS A 11 9.49 -5.09 26.83
C HIS A 11 8.80 -6.21 26.07
N ILE A 12 8.73 -7.43 26.64
CA ILE A 12 8.17 -8.59 25.95
C ILE A 12 7.19 -9.38 26.84
N ARG A 13 6.31 -10.12 26.19
CA ARG A 13 5.45 -11.14 26.80
C ARG A 13 5.63 -12.44 26.03
N ALA A 14 5.98 -13.50 26.71
CA ALA A 14 6.01 -14.85 26.15
C ALA A 14 4.75 -15.63 26.53
N ILE A 15 4.08 -16.17 25.53
CA ILE A 15 2.81 -16.89 25.65
C ILE A 15 3.01 -18.29 25.09
N PHE A 16 2.81 -19.31 25.92
CA PHE A 16 2.83 -20.70 25.47
C PHE A 16 1.44 -21.13 25.03
N MET A 17 1.34 -21.65 23.82
CA MET A 17 0.17 -22.28 23.25
C MET A 17 0.52 -23.76 22.98
N PRO A 18 -0.03 -24.69 23.78
CA PRO A 18 0.24 -26.12 23.59
C PRO A 18 -0.47 -26.65 22.34
N GLY A 19 0.18 -27.58 21.68
CA GLY A 19 -0.34 -28.38 20.56
C GLY A 19 0.09 -29.85 20.71
N SER A 20 -0.27 -30.68 19.76
CA SER A 20 0.09 -32.11 19.75
C SER A 20 1.33 -32.41 18.89
N SER A 21 1.84 -31.44 18.15
CA SER A 21 3.02 -31.65 17.28
C SER A 21 4.30 -31.86 18.08
N SER A 22 5.32 -32.48 17.47
CA SER A 22 6.64 -32.65 18.06
C SER A 22 7.49 -31.38 18.01
N GLU A 23 7.07 -30.41 17.20
CA GLU A 23 7.77 -29.16 16.97
C GLU A 23 7.39 -28.07 17.95
N LEU A 24 8.36 -27.22 18.30
CA LEU A 24 8.13 -25.96 18.99
C LEU A 24 8.43 -24.80 18.04
N ILE A 25 7.44 -23.94 17.86
CA ILE A 25 7.58 -22.74 17.05
C ILE A 25 7.76 -21.51 17.95
N PHE A 26 8.89 -20.83 17.83
CA PHE A 26 9.09 -19.49 18.38
C PHE A 26 8.50 -18.48 17.39
N SER A 27 7.32 -17.96 17.69
CA SER A 27 6.62 -17.00 16.83
C SER A 27 6.80 -15.58 17.37
N PHE A 28 7.53 -14.77 16.64
CA PHE A 28 7.83 -13.40 17.02
C PHE A 28 6.80 -12.40 16.49
N GLY A 29 6.30 -11.53 17.37
CA GLY A 29 5.47 -10.39 16.96
C GLY A 29 6.23 -9.34 16.15
N ASP A 30 5.51 -8.39 15.60
CA ASP A 30 6.07 -7.27 14.85
C ASP A 30 5.55 -5.92 15.39
N LEU A 31 5.80 -4.82 14.68
CA LEU A 31 5.34 -3.48 15.07
C LEU A 31 3.81 -3.36 15.19
N ILE A 32 3.07 -4.18 14.47
CA ILE A 32 1.60 -4.18 14.41
C ILE A 32 1.05 -5.21 15.40
N THR A 33 1.64 -6.41 15.39
CA THR A 33 1.21 -7.55 16.20
C THR A 33 1.97 -7.56 17.54
N ARG A 34 1.49 -6.74 18.45
CA ARG A 34 2.09 -6.56 19.80
C ARG A 34 1.31 -7.30 20.89
N ALA A 35 1.89 -7.38 22.09
CA ALA A 35 1.27 -8.04 23.24
C ALA A 35 -0.10 -7.44 23.57
N LYS A 36 -1.16 -8.24 23.35
CA LYS A 36 -2.53 -7.91 23.70
C LYS A 36 -3.25 -9.18 24.18
N GLY A 37 -3.52 -9.25 25.47
CA GLY A 37 -4.08 -10.46 26.06
C GLY A 37 -3.19 -11.67 25.78
N LEU A 38 -3.75 -12.75 25.28
CA LEU A 38 -3.05 -14.00 24.91
C LEU A 38 -2.90 -14.16 23.38
N THR A 39 -2.90 -13.07 22.63
CA THR A 39 -2.74 -13.11 21.17
C THR A 39 -1.29 -13.40 20.80
N ILE A 40 -1.09 -14.29 19.83
CA ILE A 40 0.21 -14.70 19.31
C ILE A 40 0.30 -14.33 17.82
N ASN A 41 1.50 -13.99 17.34
CA ASN A 41 1.72 -13.78 15.89
C ASN A 41 1.46 -15.08 15.10
N ALA A 42 0.80 -14.98 13.96
CA ALA A 42 0.40 -16.11 13.10
C ALA A 42 -0.45 -17.18 13.80
N GLU A 43 -1.09 -16.87 14.95
CA GLU A 43 -1.82 -17.79 15.79
C GLU A 43 -2.77 -18.74 15.01
N LYS A 44 -3.65 -18.19 14.19
CA LYS A 44 -4.63 -18.97 13.40
C LYS A 44 -3.97 -19.99 12.49
N SER A 45 -2.83 -19.62 11.90
CA SER A 45 -2.08 -20.51 11.01
C SER A 45 -1.39 -21.63 11.78
N LEU A 46 -0.78 -21.29 12.91
CA LEU A 46 -0.05 -22.26 13.73
C LEU A 46 -1.01 -23.23 14.47
N GLN A 47 -2.13 -22.71 14.95
CA GLN A 47 -3.16 -23.52 15.60
C GLN A 47 -3.82 -24.52 14.63
N LYS A 48 -3.99 -24.17 13.35
CA LYS A 48 -4.56 -25.05 12.32
C LYS A 48 -3.78 -26.36 12.17
N PHE A 49 -2.48 -26.33 12.42
CA PHE A 49 -1.59 -27.50 12.32
C PHE A 49 -1.15 -28.02 13.71
N ASP A 50 -1.83 -27.58 14.73
CA ASP A 50 -1.68 -28.05 16.12
C ASP A 50 -0.23 -28.01 16.63
N PHE A 51 0.51 -26.93 16.28
CA PHE A 51 1.87 -26.70 16.76
C PHE A 51 1.91 -26.33 18.23
N ASN A 52 2.97 -26.75 18.92
CA ASN A 52 3.38 -26.11 20.16
C ASN A 52 4.04 -24.76 19.82
N VAL A 53 3.58 -23.68 20.41
CA VAL A 53 4.06 -22.32 20.08
C VAL A 53 4.46 -21.58 21.34
N LEU A 54 5.66 -20.99 21.31
CA LEU A 54 6.04 -19.93 22.22
C LEU A 54 5.96 -18.61 21.44
N GLY A 55 4.85 -17.89 21.64
CA GLY A 55 4.64 -16.58 21.05
C GLY A 55 5.39 -15.50 21.86
N ILE A 56 6.41 -14.90 21.26
CA ILE A 56 7.21 -13.85 21.89
C ILE A 56 6.71 -12.52 21.32
N MET A 57 5.92 -11.80 22.12
CA MET A 57 5.19 -10.63 21.69
C MET A 57 5.79 -9.36 22.29
N PRO A 58 6.22 -8.39 21.45
CA PRO A 58 6.74 -7.13 21.96
C PRO A 58 5.61 -6.30 22.58
N LYS A 59 5.86 -5.66 23.71
CA LYS A 59 4.91 -4.72 24.36
C LYS A 59 5.02 -3.33 23.74
N ASP A 60 6.20 -3.00 23.27
CA ASP A 60 6.54 -1.74 22.63
C ASP A 60 7.37 -1.94 21.34
N LYS A 61 8.00 -0.89 20.85
CA LYS A 61 8.84 -0.91 19.65
C LYS A 61 10.32 -1.09 20.00
N SER A 62 10.61 -2.05 20.88
CA SER A 62 11.91 -2.25 21.51
C SER A 62 12.88 -3.17 20.74
N TRP A 63 12.43 -3.81 19.67
CA TRP A 63 13.23 -4.78 18.90
C TRP A 63 13.80 -5.94 19.73
N PHE A 64 13.02 -6.43 20.70
CA PHE A 64 13.39 -7.58 21.53
C PHE A 64 14.74 -7.40 22.22
N PRO A 65 14.85 -6.56 23.27
CA PRO A 65 16.11 -6.30 23.95
C PRO A 65 16.78 -7.59 24.42
N GLN A 66 18.10 -7.65 24.31
CA GLN A 66 18.86 -8.86 24.61
C GLN A 66 18.64 -9.34 26.05
N GLY A 67 18.60 -8.43 27.01
CA GLY A 67 18.35 -8.78 28.42
C GLY A 67 16.99 -9.46 28.62
N SER A 68 15.93 -8.92 27.98
CA SER A 68 14.58 -9.53 28.03
C SER A 68 14.57 -10.93 27.42
N MET A 69 15.27 -11.13 26.33
CA MET A 69 15.34 -12.44 25.67
C MET A 69 16.12 -13.47 26.50
N TRP A 70 17.19 -13.07 27.18
CA TRP A 70 17.93 -13.93 28.12
C TRP A 70 17.05 -14.33 29.33
N ASN A 71 16.43 -13.36 30.00
CA ASN A 71 15.54 -13.61 31.13
C ASN A 71 14.36 -14.51 30.76
N MET A 72 13.78 -14.28 29.55
CA MET A 72 12.71 -15.11 29.03
C MET A 72 13.19 -16.56 28.81
N LEU A 73 14.37 -16.74 28.19
CA LEU A 73 14.90 -18.08 27.95
C LEU A 73 15.14 -18.84 29.27
N GLU A 74 15.72 -18.19 30.26
CA GLU A 74 15.90 -18.77 31.60
C GLU A 74 14.56 -19.24 32.20
N ALA A 75 13.55 -18.38 32.14
CA ALA A 75 12.22 -18.69 32.69
C ALA A 75 11.51 -19.86 31.99
N VAL A 76 11.76 -20.07 30.68
CA VAL A 76 11.06 -21.12 29.91
C VAL A 76 11.91 -22.34 29.61
N THR A 77 13.14 -22.45 30.15
CA THR A 77 14.10 -23.51 29.83
C THR A 77 13.51 -24.89 30.07
N GLU A 78 12.87 -25.16 31.19
CA GLU A 78 12.25 -26.45 31.48
C GLU A 78 11.06 -26.75 30.58
N LEU A 79 10.26 -25.72 30.23
CA LEU A 79 9.11 -25.82 29.35
C LEU A 79 9.50 -26.25 27.95
N ILE A 80 10.61 -25.70 27.42
CA ILE A 80 11.05 -25.96 26.06
C ILE A 80 11.99 -27.16 25.92
N ALA A 81 12.55 -27.67 27.01
CA ALA A 81 13.51 -28.78 27.03
C ALA A 81 13.02 -30.06 26.30
N PRO A 82 11.74 -30.46 26.38
CA PRO A 82 11.23 -31.64 25.69
C PRO A 82 11.29 -31.54 24.17
N PHE A 83 11.25 -30.33 23.60
CA PHE A 83 11.17 -30.12 22.17
C PHE A 83 12.57 -30.15 21.53
N LYS A 84 12.82 -31.20 20.75
CA LYS A 84 14.09 -31.35 20.02
C LYS A 84 14.10 -30.62 18.68
N LYS A 85 12.92 -30.42 18.08
CA LYS A 85 12.77 -29.66 16.83
C LYS A 85 12.14 -28.31 17.13
N ARG A 86 12.97 -27.28 17.00
CA ARG A 86 12.62 -25.89 17.30
C ARG A 86 12.78 -25.03 16.07
N ILE A 87 11.82 -24.17 15.79
CA ILE A 87 11.79 -23.34 14.59
C ILE A 87 11.44 -21.92 14.99
N ALA A 88 12.17 -20.92 14.49
CA ALA A 88 11.85 -19.51 14.67
C ALA A 88 11.13 -18.97 13.42
N TYR A 89 10.10 -18.18 13.65
CA TYR A 89 9.28 -17.58 12.60
C TYR A 89 8.93 -16.13 12.93
N GLY A 90 9.10 -15.23 11.98
CA GLY A 90 8.68 -13.85 12.15
C GLY A 90 8.80 -13.01 10.90
N GLY A 91 8.19 -11.83 10.93
CA GLY A 91 8.29 -10.85 9.88
C GLY A 91 8.69 -9.49 10.42
N SER A 92 9.40 -8.69 9.62
CA SER A 92 9.88 -7.36 9.98
C SER A 92 10.71 -7.41 11.28
N MET A 93 10.31 -6.68 12.34
CA MET A 93 10.92 -6.76 13.67
C MET A 93 10.98 -8.20 14.20
N GLY A 94 9.94 -9.01 13.97
CA GLY A 94 9.95 -10.44 14.33
C GLY A 94 10.89 -11.26 13.44
N GLY A 95 11.08 -10.87 12.18
CA GLY A 95 12.05 -11.50 11.29
C GLY A 95 13.50 -11.25 11.73
N TYR A 96 13.78 -10.04 12.20
CA TYR A 96 15.04 -9.73 12.87
C TYR A 96 15.27 -10.67 14.07
N ALA A 97 14.28 -10.75 14.98
CA ALA A 97 14.39 -11.57 16.17
C ALA A 97 14.57 -13.06 15.87
N ALA A 98 13.87 -13.59 14.84
CA ALA A 98 14.00 -14.98 14.42
C ALA A 98 15.43 -15.32 13.97
N ILE A 99 16.15 -14.38 13.37
CA ILE A 99 17.58 -14.53 12.99
C ILE A 99 18.47 -14.27 14.18
N LYS A 100 18.34 -13.11 14.83
CA LYS A 100 19.19 -12.63 15.94
C LYS A 100 19.30 -13.66 17.08
N TYR A 101 18.16 -14.25 17.42
CA TYR A 101 18.08 -15.18 18.55
C TYR A 101 18.08 -16.66 18.14
N SER A 102 18.38 -16.96 16.88
CA SER A 102 18.36 -18.34 16.38
C SER A 102 19.34 -19.24 17.12
N ASN A 103 20.51 -18.74 17.44
CA ASN A 103 21.54 -19.50 18.18
C ASN A 103 21.18 -19.61 19.66
N LEU A 104 20.72 -18.52 20.29
CA LEU A 104 20.29 -18.48 21.68
C LEU A 104 19.17 -19.49 21.97
N LEU A 105 18.16 -19.57 21.08
CA LEU A 105 16.99 -20.44 21.23
C LEU A 105 17.21 -21.87 20.73
N ASP A 106 18.41 -22.15 20.23
CA ASP A 106 18.80 -23.46 19.66
C ASP A 106 17.79 -23.98 18.62
N VAL A 107 17.40 -23.11 17.65
CA VAL A 107 16.49 -23.50 16.58
C VAL A 107 17.24 -24.18 15.45
N GLN A 108 16.61 -25.15 14.77
CA GLN A 108 17.16 -25.81 13.60
C GLN A 108 16.85 -25.02 12.31
N ARG A 109 15.75 -24.27 12.32
CA ARG A 109 15.34 -23.45 11.18
C ARG A 109 14.86 -22.07 11.64
N ALA A 110 15.23 -21.02 10.92
CA ALA A 110 14.72 -19.67 11.08
C ALA A 110 14.11 -19.17 9.78
N VAL A 111 12.84 -18.81 9.81
CA VAL A 111 12.09 -18.26 8.67
C VAL A 111 11.82 -16.78 8.94
N ALA A 112 12.43 -15.92 8.14
CA ALA A 112 12.37 -14.47 8.33
C ALA A 112 11.84 -13.76 7.08
N MET A 113 10.69 -13.10 7.23
CA MET A 113 10.11 -12.29 6.17
C MET A 113 10.51 -10.83 6.37
N VAL A 114 11.05 -10.19 5.33
CA VAL A 114 11.47 -8.77 5.34
C VAL A 114 12.23 -8.35 6.60
N PRO A 115 13.23 -9.14 7.05
CA PRO A 115 13.92 -8.88 8.32
C PRO A 115 14.77 -7.62 8.26
N GLN A 116 14.89 -6.92 9.40
CA GLN A 116 15.94 -5.94 9.59
C GLN A 116 17.26 -6.62 9.98
N TYR A 117 18.39 -5.97 9.64
CA TYR A 117 19.70 -6.29 10.16
C TYR A 117 19.94 -5.60 11.51
N SER A 118 19.54 -4.32 11.57
CA SER A 118 19.63 -3.43 12.72
C SER A 118 18.68 -2.26 12.50
N ILE A 119 18.32 -1.54 13.57
CA ILE A 119 17.67 -0.23 13.50
C ILE A 119 18.59 0.90 13.97
N ASP A 120 19.82 0.58 14.34
CA ASP A 120 20.85 1.57 14.60
C ASP A 120 21.19 2.34 13.30
N PRO A 121 21.06 3.68 13.28
CA PRO A 121 21.34 4.49 12.10
C PRO A 121 22.83 4.37 11.64
N GLU A 122 23.75 4.00 12.52
CA GLU A 122 25.15 3.76 12.15
C GLU A 122 25.34 2.45 11.39
N ASP A 123 24.49 1.46 11.62
CA ASP A 123 24.52 0.18 10.91
C ASP A 123 23.81 0.24 9.55
N VAL A 124 22.59 0.75 9.54
CA VAL A 124 21.75 0.89 8.34
C VAL A 124 20.88 2.13 8.44
N HIS A 125 21.02 3.04 7.49
CA HIS A 125 20.14 4.20 7.41
C HIS A 125 18.77 3.82 6.86
N ASP A 126 17.79 3.65 7.75
CA ASP A 126 16.39 3.40 7.41
C ASP A 126 15.46 4.28 8.26
N ALA A 127 15.03 5.39 7.68
CA ALA A 127 14.17 6.37 8.36
C ALA A 127 12.83 5.79 8.87
N ARG A 128 12.40 4.62 8.40
CA ARG A 128 11.20 3.94 8.90
C ARG A 128 11.38 3.46 10.35
N TYR A 129 12.62 3.13 10.75
CA TYR A 129 12.89 2.42 12.01
C TYR A 129 13.93 3.09 12.87
N ASN A 130 14.88 3.87 12.32
CA ASN A 130 15.93 4.51 13.09
C ASN A 130 15.40 5.38 14.25
N MET A 131 14.19 5.95 14.09
CA MET A 131 13.52 6.73 15.14
C MET A 131 13.17 5.92 16.40
N PHE A 132 13.19 4.58 16.34
CA PHE A 132 12.91 3.70 17.46
C PHE A 132 14.16 3.22 18.17
N PHE A 133 15.34 3.53 17.63
CA PHE A 133 16.61 3.18 18.25
C PHE A 133 16.80 3.97 19.56
N GLN A 134 17.14 3.25 20.62
CA GLN A 134 17.45 3.78 21.94
C GLN A 134 18.77 3.14 22.39
N SER A 135 19.82 3.97 22.56
CA SER A 135 21.17 3.49 22.84
C SER A 135 21.27 2.63 24.10
N GLU A 136 20.49 2.98 25.13
CA GLU A 136 20.50 2.23 26.41
C GLU A 136 19.84 0.84 26.27
N LEU A 137 18.90 0.70 25.35
CA LEU A 137 18.09 -0.51 25.17
C LEU A 137 18.60 -1.38 24.02
N ASN A 138 19.03 -0.73 22.93
CA ASN A 138 19.34 -1.39 21.67
C ASN A 138 20.83 -1.29 21.29
N ALA A 139 21.70 -0.94 22.25
CA ALA A 139 23.14 -0.93 21.98
C ALA A 139 23.57 -2.27 21.36
N ASP A 140 24.35 -2.20 20.28
CA ASP A 140 24.95 -3.38 19.65
C ASP A 140 23.92 -4.44 19.20
N MET A 141 22.73 -4.01 18.80
CA MET A 141 21.61 -4.89 18.45
C MET A 141 21.77 -5.60 17.08
N ARG A 142 22.64 -5.15 16.22
CA ARG A 142 22.81 -5.75 14.89
C ARG A 142 22.97 -7.26 14.96
N VAL A 143 22.55 -7.95 13.91
CA VAL A 143 22.80 -9.39 13.79
C VAL A 143 24.29 -9.62 13.58
N LYS A 144 24.90 -10.47 14.40
CA LYS A 144 26.33 -10.78 14.41
C LYS A 144 26.62 -12.23 14.05
N PRO A 145 27.88 -12.58 13.67
CA PRO A 145 28.26 -13.97 13.40
C PRO A 145 27.99 -14.95 14.54
N GLU A 146 28.09 -14.50 15.80
CA GLU A 146 27.80 -15.31 16.98
C GLU A 146 26.32 -15.60 17.19
N ASP A 147 25.42 -14.82 16.60
CA ASP A 147 23.98 -15.01 16.69
C ASP A 147 23.47 -16.12 15.78
N VAL A 148 24.29 -16.52 14.81
CA VAL A 148 23.93 -17.46 13.75
C VAL A 148 24.89 -18.65 13.69
N SER A 149 24.48 -19.74 13.02
CA SER A 149 25.32 -20.95 12.93
C SER A 149 25.10 -21.67 11.62
N SER A 150 26.16 -22.22 11.03
CA SER A 150 26.09 -23.05 9.82
C SER A 150 25.37 -24.39 10.02
N LYS A 151 25.05 -24.75 11.26
CA LYS A 151 24.25 -25.94 11.58
C LYS A 151 22.75 -25.69 11.47
N ARG A 152 22.32 -24.47 11.15
CA ARG A 152 20.93 -24.02 11.09
C ARG A 152 20.54 -23.64 9.68
N GLU A 153 19.29 -23.87 9.34
CA GLU A 153 18.71 -23.45 8.07
C GLU A 153 18.06 -22.07 8.22
N TYR A 154 18.38 -21.16 7.30
CA TYR A 154 17.81 -19.82 7.25
C TYR A 154 17.06 -19.65 5.94
N ILE A 155 15.79 -19.23 6.01
CA ILE A 155 14.95 -18.91 4.86
C ILE A 155 14.58 -17.44 4.95
N ILE A 156 15.11 -16.62 4.04
CA ILE A 156 14.88 -15.18 3.99
C ILE A 156 13.94 -14.86 2.82
N ILE A 157 12.89 -14.10 3.10
CA ILE A 157 11.88 -13.71 2.10
C ILE A 157 11.80 -12.19 2.05
N TYR A 158 12.07 -11.57 0.91
CA TYR A 158 11.98 -10.12 0.76
C TYR A 158 11.76 -9.68 -0.69
N ASP A 159 11.40 -8.39 -0.89
CA ASP A 159 11.30 -7.77 -2.21
C ASP A 159 12.66 -7.20 -2.65
N PRO A 160 13.34 -7.76 -3.67
CA PRO A 160 14.65 -7.29 -4.11
C PRO A 160 14.61 -5.90 -4.77
N HIS A 161 13.41 -5.42 -5.15
CA HIS A 161 13.23 -4.10 -5.76
C HIS A 161 12.96 -3.00 -4.73
N TYR A 162 12.66 -3.37 -3.48
CA TYR A 162 12.45 -2.42 -2.41
C TYR A 162 13.79 -2.10 -1.72
N ALA A 163 14.27 -0.87 -1.93
CA ALA A 163 15.65 -0.48 -1.60
C ALA A 163 16.00 -0.67 -0.12
N GLN A 164 15.06 -0.35 0.79
CA GLN A 164 15.27 -0.42 2.22
C GLN A 164 15.47 -1.87 2.71
N ASP A 165 14.56 -2.79 2.34
CA ASP A 165 14.69 -4.20 2.74
C ASP A 165 15.90 -4.86 2.08
N ARG A 166 16.22 -4.45 0.85
CA ARG A 166 17.44 -4.90 0.19
C ARG A 166 18.70 -4.45 0.93
N ALA A 167 18.75 -3.23 1.46
CA ALA A 167 19.87 -2.74 2.26
C ALA A 167 20.10 -3.59 3.50
N HIS A 168 19.04 -3.91 4.25
CA HIS A 168 19.10 -4.83 5.39
C HIS A 168 19.56 -6.23 4.98
N TYR A 169 19.01 -6.77 3.88
CA TYR A 169 19.42 -8.10 3.40
C TYR A 169 20.90 -8.14 2.99
N GLN A 170 21.43 -7.10 2.36
CA GLN A 170 22.85 -7.04 2.00
C GLN A 170 23.75 -7.16 3.23
N LYS A 171 23.38 -6.51 4.34
CA LYS A 171 24.10 -6.63 5.62
C LYS A 171 23.92 -8.00 6.26
N LEU A 172 22.71 -8.56 6.22
CA LEU A 172 22.45 -9.93 6.71
C LEU A 172 23.28 -10.97 5.92
N LYS A 173 23.42 -10.80 4.62
CA LYS A 173 24.20 -11.70 3.76
C LYS A 173 25.70 -11.74 4.14
N GLU A 174 26.24 -10.67 4.74
CA GLU A 174 27.64 -10.61 5.17
C GLU A 174 27.88 -11.48 6.43
N VAL A 175 26.85 -11.70 7.24
CA VAL A 175 26.96 -12.42 8.54
C VAL A 175 26.29 -13.79 8.52
N LEU A 176 25.28 -13.99 7.70
CA LEU A 176 24.59 -15.28 7.60
C LEU A 176 25.50 -16.34 6.94
N PRO A 177 25.52 -17.57 7.46
CA PRO A 177 26.11 -18.69 6.74
C PRO A 177 25.33 -19.01 5.46
N ALA A 178 25.58 -20.17 4.83
CA ALA A 178 24.75 -20.61 3.70
C ALA A 178 23.27 -20.54 4.07
N HIS A 179 22.49 -19.82 3.26
CA HIS A 179 21.07 -19.56 3.53
C HIS A 179 20.28 -19.55 2.23
N HIS A 180 18.97 -19.74 2.36
CA HIS A 180 18.02 -19.73 1.27
C HIS A 180 17.34 -18.37 1.15
N VAL A 181 17.16 -17.91 -0.08
CA VAL A 181 16.48 -16.64 -0.38
C VAL A 181 15.33 -16.86 -1.32
N LEU A 182 14.17 -16.32 -0.95
CA LEU A 182 12.97 -16.30 -1.79
C LEU A 182 12.61 -14.84 -2.10
N HIS A 183 12.73 -14.48 -3.35
CA HIS A 183 12.41 -13.13 -3.81
C HIS A 183 10.91 -12.99 -4.05
N LEU A 184 10.31 -11.97 -3.46
CA LEU A 184 8.90 -11.66 -3.57
C LEU A 184 8.71 -10.25 -4.20
N ALA A 185 8.96 -10.17 -5.50
CA ALA A 185 8.96 -8.90 -6.24
C ALA A 185 7.61 -8.16 -6.16
N PHE A 186 7.69 -6.82 -6.08
CA PHE A 186 6.57 -5.86 -6.07
C PHE A 186 5.66 -5.96 -4.85
N THR A 187 6.17 -6.38 -3.72
CA THR A 187 5.43 -6.40 -2.46
C THR A 187 5.91 -5.35 -1.46
N ASN A 188 7.02 -4.69 -1.75
CA ASN A 188 7.69 -3.79 -0.82
C ASN A 188 7.89 -4.51 0.54
N HIS A 189 7.56 -3.83 1.66
CA HIS A 189 7.65 -4.41 3.00
C HIS A 189 6.43 -5.28 3.40
N ASP A 190 5.45 -5.47 2.52
CA ASP A 190 4.17 -6.15 2.84
C ASP A 190 4.19 -7.67 2.56
N ALA A 191 5.37 -8.30 2.49
CA ALA A 191 5.50 -9.74 2.21
C ALA A 191 4.63 -10.62 3.13
N ILE A 192 4.54 -10.27 4.42
CA ILE A 192 3.73 -11.00 5.43
C ILE A 192 2.25 -11.00 5.03
N ALA A 193 1.70 -9.81 4.71
CA ALA A 193 0.29 -9.67 4.32
C ALA A 193 -0.01 -10.32 2.96
N VAL A 194 0.95 -10.24 2.01
CA VAL A 194 0.82 -10.86 0.69
C VAL A 194 0.83 -12.37 0.75
N LEU A 195 1.65 -12.97 1.63
CA LEU A 195 1.80 -14.41 1.78
C LEU A 195 0.97 -15.01 2.93
N ALA A 196 -0.05 -14.31 3.41
CA ALA A 196 -0.92 -14.77 4.49
C ALA A 196 -1.72 -16.02 4.08
N SER A 197 -1.13 -17.18 4.28
CA SER A 197 -1.72 -18.52 4.03
C SER A 197 -1.21 -19.50 5.06
N SER A 198 -2.13 -20.20 5.74
CA SER A 198 -1.76 -21.17 6.78
C SER A 198 -0.96 -22.34 6.21
N GLU A 199 -1.33 -22.83 5.01
CA GLU A 199 -0.60 -23.90 4.32
C GLU A 199 0.82 -23.48 3.95
N LEU A 200 0.99 -22.25 3.47
CA LEU A 200 2.31 -21.73 3.10
C LEU A 200 3.18 -21.50 4.34
N VAL A 201 2.59 -21.03 5.45
CA VAL A 201 3.32 -20.93 6.74
C VAL A 201 3.79 -22.31 7.19
N ASN A 202 2.91 -23.31 7.16
CA ASN A 202 3.28 -24.69 7.48
C ASN A 202 4.41 -25.22 6.57
N ASP A 203 4.33 -24.97 5.26
CA ASP A 203 5.37 -25.37 4.33
C ASP A 203 6.71 -24.67 4.65
N PHE A 204 6.73 -23.37 4.96
CA PHE A 204 7.95 -22.68 5.38
C PHE A 204 8.58 -23.27 6.65
N LEU A 205 7.75 -23.76 7.57
CA LEU A 205 8.22 -24.33 8.82
C LEU A 205 8.76 -25.75 8.65
N LEU A 206 8.09 -26.60 7.86
CA LEU A 206 8.34 -28.04 7.87
C LEU A 206 8.86 -28.65 6.56
N HIS A 207 8.49 -28.07 5.41
CA HIS A 207 8.88 -28.63 4.12
C HIS A 207 10.39 -28.45 3.88
N GLU A 208 11.06 -29.48 3.36
CA GLU A 208 12.44 -29.37 2.91
C GLU A 208 12.56 -28.24 1.88
N PHE A 209 13.66 -27.48 1.95
CA PHE A 209 13.79 -26.32 1.07
C PHE A 209 13.96 -26.76 -0.39
N ASP A 210 12.96 -26.40 -1.20
CA ASP A 210 12.98 -26.42 -2.66
C ASP A 210 12.48 -25.11 -3.20
N ALA A 211 13.37 -24.34 -3.81
CA ALA A 211 13.04 -23.03 -4.35
C ALA A 211 11.90 -23.09 -5.39
N SER A 212 11.89 -24.10 -6.26
CA SER A 212 10.84 -24.27 -7.28
C SER A 212 9.48 -24.51 -6.65
N TYR A 213 9.42 -25.39 -5.65
CA TYR A 213 8.21 -25.66 -4.88
C TYR A 213 7.68 -24.38 -4.20
N PHE A 214 8.53 -23.68 -3.48
CA PHE A 214 8.14 -22.45 -2.77
C PHE A 214 7.67 -21.35 -3.73
N TYR A 215 8.36 -21.14 -4.85
CA TYR A 215 7.91 -20.16 -5.83
C TYR A 215 6.56 -20.50 -6.44
N GLN A 216 6.27 -21.79 -6.68
CA GLN A 216 4.94 -22.22 -7.16
C GLN A 216 3.85 -21.95 -6.11
N LYS A 217 4.10 -22.27 -4.83
CA LYS A 217 3.17 -22.02 -3.72
C LYS A 217 2.95 -20.52 -3.53
N MET A 218 4.02 -19.74 -3.42
CA MET A 218 3.96 -18.28 -3.28
C MET A 218 3.19 -17.65 -4.46
N ARG A 219 3.38 -18.15 -5.68
CA ARG A 219 2.64 -17.65 -6.85
C ARG A 219 1.14 -17.87 -6.71
N ARG A 220 0.70 -19.02 -6.20
CA ARG A 220 -0.73 -19.30 -5.96
C ARG A 220 -1.31 -18.34 -4.91
N VAL A 221 -0.64 -18.19 -3.78
CA VAL A 221 -1.06 -17.27 -2.71
C VAL A 221 -1.11 -15.83 -3.22
N LYS A 222 -0.06 -15.38 -3.89
CA LYS A 222 0.06 -14.05 -4.48
C LYS A 222 -1.10 -13.71 -5.43
N LYS A 223 -1.48 -14.63 -6.30
CA LYS A 223 -2.57 -14.44 -7.27
C LYS A 223 -3.93 -14.18 -6.61
N ASN A 224 -4.12 -14.58 -5.36
CA ASN A 224 -5.35 -14.37 -4.60
C ASN A 224 -5.22 -13.26 -3.54
N SER A 225 -4.06 -12.63 -3.44
CA SER A 225 -3.80 -11.60 -2.44
C SER A 225 -4.16 -10.21 -2.93
N LYS A 226 -5.18 -9.59 -2.30
CA LYS A 226 -5.52 -8.19 -2.54
C LYS A 226 -4.38 -7.21 -2.22
N PHE A 227 -3.56 -7.54 -1.24
CA PHE A 227 -2.37 -6.75 -0.88
C PHE A 227 -1.33 -6.77 -2.01
N TYR A 228 -1.11 -7.93 -2.65
CA TYR A 228 -0.22 -8.02 -3.79
C TYR A 228 -0.68 -7.14 -4.96
N TYR A 229 -1.94 -7.24 -5.36
CA TYR A 229 -2.44 -6.43 -6.48
C TYR A 229 -2.44 -4.94 -6.18
N ARG A 230 -2.74 -4.55 -4.94
CA ARG A 230 -2.58 -3.17 -4.51
C ARG A 230 -1.14 -2.69 -4.73
N LYS A 231 -0.14 -3.46 -4.29
CA LYS A 231 1.27 -3.08 -4.43
C LYS A 231 1.74 -3.09 -5.88
N VAL A 232 1.30 -4.05 -6.68
CA VAL A 232 1.58 -4.07 -8.12
C VAL A 232 1.01 -2.81 -8.79
N ILE A 233 -0.22 -2.46 -8.47
CA ILE A 233 -0.87 -1.26 -9.01
C ILE A 233 -0.11 0.00 -8.56
N GLU A 234 0.17 0.17 -7.27
CA GLU A 234 0.92 1.30 -6.73
C GLU A 234 2.31 1.47 -7.39
N ASN A 235 3.02 0.38 -7.65
CA ASN A 235 4.39 0.41 -8.19
C ASN A 235 4.46 0.50 -9.72
N LEU A 236 3.51 -0.11 -10.44
CA LEU A 236 3.58 -0.22 -11.88
C LEU A 236 2.80 0.88 -12.62
N LEU A 237 1.70 1.38 -12.06
CA LEU A 237 0.87 2.38 -12.72
C LEU A 237 1.62 3.66 -13.13
N PRO A 238 2.46 4.26 -12.30
CA PRO A 238 3.20 5.46 -12.67
C PRO A 238 4.15 5.25 -13.85
N ARG A 239 4.59 4.01 -14.09
CA ARG A 239 5.63 3.65 -15.08
C ARG A 239 5.09 2.84 -16.26
N HIS A 240 4.06 2.04 -16.04
CA HIS A 240 3.54 1.06 -17.01
C HIS A 240 2.00 1.11 -17.08
N ARG A 241 1.48 2.18 -17.67
CA ARG A 241 0.03 2.46 -17.79
C ARG A 241 -0.80 1.32 -18.36
N MET A 242 -0.21 0.53 -19.28
CA MET A 242 -0.88 -0.64 -19.88
C MET A 242 -1.00 -1.84 -18.91
N ALA A 243 -0.25 -1.85 -17.81
CA ALA A 243 -0.21 -2.99 -16.90
C ALA A 243 -1.53 -3.18 -16.15
N LEU A 244 -2.19 -2.09 -15.74
CA LEU A 244 -3.48 -2.18 -15.06
C LEU A 244 -4.55 -2.79 -15.95
N GLY A 245 -4.71 -2.31 -17.18
CA GLY A 245 -5.67 -2.87 -18.14
C GLY A 245 -5.45 -4.37 -18.36
N ARG A 246 -4.18 -4.82 -18.44
CA ARG A 246 -3.86 -6.26 -18.54
C ARG A 246 -4.21 -7.02 -17.27
N ILE A 247 -3.97 -6.46 -16.09
CA ILE A 247 -4.33 -7.08 -14.81
C ILE A 247 -5.85 -7.21 -14.72
N LEU A 248 -6.60 -6.15 -15.00
CA LEU A 248 -8.06 -6.13 -14.92
C LEU A 248 -8.72 -7.00 -16.00
N LYS A 249 -8.12 -7.14 -17.17
CA LYS A 249 -8.59 -8.02 -18.26
C LYS A 249 -8.22 -9.48 -18.08
N ASN A 250 -7.37 -9.81 -17.10
CA ASN A 250 -7.00 -11.20 -16.86
C ASN A 250 -8.13 -11.93 -16.07
N ASN A 251 -8.87 -12.77 -16.78
CA ASN A 251 -9.98 -13.54 -16.20
C ASN A 251 -9.53 -14.62 -15.20
N ASP A 252 -8.24 -15.03 -15.23
CA ASP A 252 -7.67 -15.94 -14.23
C ASP A 252 -7.48 -15.28 -12.85
N LEU A 253 -7.50 -13.93 -12.83
CA LEU A 253 -7.50 -13.17 -11.60
C LEU A 253 -8.96 -13.00 -11.20
N GLN A 254 -9.42 -13.67 -10.18
CA GLN A 254 -10.77 -13.53 -9.62
C GLN A 254 -10.92 -12.15 -8.93
N LEU A 255 -10.72 -11.08 -9.71
CA LEU A 255 -10.95 -9.70 -9.28
C LEU A 255 -12.44 -9.41 -9.44
N ASP A 256 -13.24 -9.84 -8.48
CA ASP A 256 -14.65 -9.49 -8.40
C ASP A 256 -14.87 -8.16 -7.64
N ALA A 257 -16.13 -7.73 -7.58
CA ALA A 257 -16.52 -6.51 -6.90
C ALA A 257 -16.15 -6.47 -5.40
N GLN A 258 -15.89 -7.62 -4.78
CA GLN A 258 -15.57 -7.76 -3.37
C GLN A 258 -14.06 -7.88 -3.10
N PHE A 259 -13.25 -8.07 -4.14
CA PHE A 259 -11.80 -8.29 -4.02
C PHE A 259 -11.07 -7.11 -3.39
N PHE A 260 -11.46 -5.87 -3.75
CA PHE A 260 -10.90 -4.65 -3.20
C PHE A 260 -11.89 -3.99 -2.23
N ASP A 261 -11.39 -3.50 -1.10
CA ASP A 261 -12.17 -2.66 -0.20
C ASP A 261 -12.39 -1.25 -0.80
N ALA A 262 -13.26 -0.45 -0.17
CA ALA A 262 -13.63 0.87 -0.67
C ALA A 262 -12.43 1.82 -0.83
N SER A 263 -11.47 1.78 0.09
CA SER A 263 -10.26 2.62 0.05
C SER A 263 -9.35 2.22 -1.10
N GLN A 264 -9.17 0.90 -1.32
CA GLN A 264 -8.40 0.37 -2.43
C GLN A 264 -9.04 0.71 -3.78
N LYS A 265 -10.36 0.59 -3.89
CA LYS A 265 -11.11 0.99 -5.08
C LYS A 265 -10.92 2.47 -5.40
N GLN A 266 -11.00 3.34 -4.40
CA GLN A 266 -10.75 4.77 -4.58
C GLN A 266 -9.31 5.07 -5.03
N THR A 267 -8.33 4.38 -4.47
CA THR A 267 -6.92 4.55 -4.88
C THR A 267 -6.71 4.12 -6.33
N ILE A 268 -7.20 2.94 -6.71
CA ILE A 268 -7.14 2.43 -8.09
C ILE A 268 -7.84 3.39 -9.04
N LEU A 269 -9.01 3.84 -8.68
CA LEU A 269 -9.81 4.75 -9.45
C LEU A 269 -9.12 6.10 -9.67
N ARG A 270 -8.48 6.66 -8.63
CA ARG A 270 -7.70 7.89 -8.71
C ARG A 270 -6.56 7.75 -9.74
N GLU A 271 -5.84 6.63 -9.68
CA GLU A 271 -4.74 6.35 -10.61
C GLU A 271 -5.25 6.14 -12.06
N LEU A 272 -6.38 5.46 -12.23
CA LEU A 272 -7.01 5.30 -13.56
C LEU A 272 -7.42 6.63 -14.15
N LEU A 273 -8.01 7.50 -13.36
CA LEU A 273 -8.44 8.83 -13.80
C LEU A 273 -7.26 9.74 -14.13
N SER A 274 -6.22 9.75 -13.28
CA SER A 274 -5.02 10.55 -13.53
C SER A 274 -4.33 10.15 -14.84
N ASN A 275 -4.52 8.90 -15.27
CA ASN A 275 -3.97 8.37 -16.51
C ASN A 275 -4.94 8.42 -17.71
N LYS A 276 -6.15 8.96 -17.55
CA LYS A 276 -7.18 9.09 -18.59
C LYS A 276 -7.53 7.79 -19.34
N GLN A 277 -7.29 6.64 -18.72
CA GLN A 277 -7.52 5.31 -19.30
C GLN A 277 -8.56 4.55 -18.47
N VAL A 278 -9.79 5.05 -18.47
CA VAL A 278 -10.90 4.40 -17.78
C VAL A 278 -11.78 3.70 -18.81
N ASP A 279 -11.83 2.37 -18.72
CA ASP A 279 -12.76 1.53 -19.46
C ASP A 279 -13.94 1.16 -18.52
N GLN A 280 -15.17 1.30 -19.01
CA GLN A 280 -16.37 0.93 -18.26
C GLN A 280 -16.33 -0.52 -17.76
N TYR A 281 -15.76 -1.42 -18.55
CA TYR A 281 -15.60 -2.82 -18.20
C TYR A 281 -14.64 -3.02 -17.01
N ASP A 282 -13.54 -2.26 -16.99
CA ASP A 282 -12.57 -2.29 -15.90
C ASP A 282 -13.20 -1.82 -14.58
N LEU A 283 -14.11 -0.86 -14.65
CA LEU A 283 -14.83 -0.31 -13.51
C LEU A 283 -15.90 -1.25 -12.97
N MET A 284 -16.63 -1.92 -13.86
CA MET A 284 -17.59 -2.95 -13.45
C MET A 284 -16.89 -4.08 -12.69
N LYS A 285 -15.69 -4.51 -13.12
CA LYS A 285 -14.89 -5.50 -12.39
C LYS A 285 -14.50 -5.04 -10.99
N LEU A 286 -14.28 -3.74 -10.80
CA LEU A 286 -14.02 -3.14 -9.49
C LEU A 286 -15.29 -2.95 -8.65
N GLY A 287 -16.46 -3.31 -9.17
CA GLY A 287 -17.76 -3.12 -8.52
C GLY A 287 -18.13 -1.66 -8.35
N ILE A 288 -17.67 -0.82 -9.27
CA ILE A 288 -18.03 0.60 -9.29
C ILE A 288 -19.21 0.76 -10.26
N GLN A 289 -20.37 1.09 -9.73
CA GLN A 289 -21.55 1.41 -10.53
C GLN A 289 -21.54 2.88 -10.93
N LEU A 290 -21.83 3.13 -12.20
CA LEU A 290 -22.03 4.46 -12.74
C LEU A 290 -23.40 4.98 -12.32
N ASN A 291 -23.50 5.74 -11.26
CA ASN A 291 -24.67 6.54 -10.99
C ASN A 291 -24.51 7.87 -11.76
N LEU A 292 -25.09 7.92 -12.95
CA LEU A 292 -25.20 9.18 -13.70
C LEU A 292 -26.11 10.14 -12.91
N PRO A 293 -25.66 11.35 -12.60
CA PRO A 293 -26.57 12.34 -12.01
C PRO A 293 -27.68 12.63 -13.03
N GLN A 294 -28.91 12.30 -12.68
CA GLN A 294 -30.10 12.70 -13.43
C GLN A 294 -30.42 14.18 -13.18
N GLU A 295 -29.52 15.08 -13.50
CA GLU A 295 -29.84 16.50 -13.48
C GLU A 295 -29.90 17.06 -14.90
N ASN A 296 -30.95 17.80 -15.22
CA ASN A 296 -31.20 18.59 -16.45
C ASN A 296 -30.13 19.70 -16.68
N ARG A 297 -28.93 19.56 -16.21
CA ARG A 297 -27.84 20.51 -16.43
C ARG A 297 -26.94 20.01 -17.55
N GLN A 298 -26.82 20.84 -18.59
CA GLN A 298 -25.97 20.51 -19.73
C GLN A 298 -24.50 20.75 -19.38
N ILE A 299 -23.71 19.66 -19.37
CA ILE A 299 -22.25 19.74 -19.23
C ILE A 299 -21.68 20.34 -20.52
N LEU A 300 -20.69 21.21 -20.37
CA LEU A 300 -19.95 21.74 -21.50
C LEU A 300 -18.96 20.70 -22.04
N LEU A 301 -18.97 20.53 -23.35
CA LEU A 301 -18.10 19.60 -24.08
C LEU A 301 -17.04 20.37 -24.87
N ASP A 302 -15.83 19.82 -24.93
CA ASP A 302 -14.80 20.27 -25.85
C ASP A 302 -15.05 19.78 -27.30
N CYS A 303 -14.21 20.17 -28.23
CA CYS A 303 -14.34 19.79 -29.63
C CYS A 303 -14.09 18.29 -29.91
N TYR A 304 -13.63 17.55 -28.92
CA TYR A 304 -13.43 16.09 -28.96
C TYR A 304 -14.60 15.33 -28.33
N GLY A 305 -15.63 16.05 -27.83
CA GLY A 305 -16.80 15.48 -27.18
C GLY A 305 -16.57 15.07 -25.73
N HIS A 306 -15.50 15.52 -25.12
CA HIS A 306 -15.22 15.27 -23.72
C HIS A 306 -15.86 16.34 -22.82
N GLY A 307 -16.43 15.94 -21.70
CA GLY A 307 -17.03 16.85 -20.73
C GLY A 307 -15.99 17.67 -19.98
N LEU A 308 -16.20 18.98 -19.90
CA LEU A 308 -15.32 19.90 -19.20
C LEU A 308 -15.57 19.82 -17.68
N VAL A 309 -14.52 19.69 -16.90
CA VAL A 309 -14.57 19.55 -15.45
C VAL A 309 -13.50 20.40 -14.78
N PHE A 310 -13.73 20.74 -13.52
CA PHE A 310 -12.67 21.14 -12.61
C PHE A 310 -12.21 19.92 -11.79
N ASN A 311 -10.96 19.53 -11.95
CA ASN A 311 -10.36 18.42 -11.20
C ASN A 311 -9.78 18.96 -9.88
N VAL A 312 -10.42 18.66 -8.75
CA VAL A 312 -9.98 19.15 -7.42
C VAL A 312 -8.68 18.54 -6.94
N ILE A 313 -8.20 17.46 -7.56
CA ILE A 313 -6.92 16.84 -7.21
C ILE A 313 -5.76 17.58 -7.88
N SER A 314 -5.88 17.85 -9.18
CA SER A 314 -4.87 18.58 -9.94
C SER A 314 -4.98 20.10 -9.77
N ASN A 315 -6.12 20.60 -9.25
CA ASN A 315 -6.53 22.01 -9.24
C ASN A 315 -6.49 22.62 -10.65
N LYS A 316 -7.03 21.92 -11.64
CA LYS A 316 -7.05 22.37 -13.04
C LYS A 316 -8.40 22.12 -13.67
N ILE A 317 -8.69 22.91 -14.72
CA ILE A 317 -9.73 22.58 -15.67
C ILE A 317 -9.16 21.53 -16.60
N GLU A 318 -9.90 20.48 -16.86
CA GLU A 318 -9.55 19.36 -17.74
C GLU A 318 -10.81 18.87 -18.43
N SER A 319 -10.68 18.05 -19.47
CA SER A 319 -11.84 17.39 -20.08
C SER A 319 -11.72 15.88 -20.06
N TYR A 320 -12.85 15.21 -19.85
CA TYR A 320 -12.91 13.76 -19.71
C TYR A 320 -14.14 13.18 -20.42
N ALA A 321 -14.05 11.92 -20.84
CA ALA A 321 -15.22 11.18 -21.30
C ALA A 321 -16.28 11.12 -20.17
N ASP A 322 -17.57 11.16 -20.56
CA ASP A 322 -18.70 11.18 -19.61
C ASP A 322 -18.64 10.10 -18.53
N GLN A 323 -18.20 8.91 -18.93
CA GLN A 323 -18.05 7.78 -18.01
C GLN A 323 -17.05 8.08 -16.90
N ALA A 324 -15.93 8.74 -17.21
CA ALA A 324 -14.92 9.12 -16.24
C ALA A 324 -15.46 10.19 -15.27
N ILE A 325 -16.25 11.14 -15.77
CA ILE A 325 -16.89 12.20 -14.97
C ILE A 325 -17.92 11.60 -14.01
N ALA A 326 -18.78 10.74 -14.50
CA ALA A 326 -19.83 10.10 -13.71
C ALA A 326 -19.27 9.26 -12.55
N LEU A 327 -18.12 8.61 -12.77
CA LEU A 327 -17.43 7.79 -11.78
C LEU A 327 -16.81 8.57 -10.64
N ASN A 328 -16.49 9.82 -10.88
CA ASN A 328 -15.69 10.65 -9.98
C ASN A 328 -16.27 12.02 -9.73
N HIS A 329 -17.57 12.11 -9.62
CA HIS A 329 -18.28 13.33 -9.26
C HIS A 329 -17.74 14.01 -7.96
N LYS A 330 -16.98 13.29 -7.13
CA LYS A 330 -16.31 13.85 -5.94
C LYS A 330 -15.01 14.60 -6.26
N PHE A 331 -14.37 14.29 -7.37
CA PHE A 331 -13.09 14.88 -7.76
C PHE A 331 -13.12 15.60 -9.10
N LEU A 332 -13.95 15.14 -10.02
CA LEU A 332 -14.20 15.77 -11.30
C LEU A 332 -15.53 16.51 -11.24
N ILE A 333 -15.49 17.78 -10.94
CA ILE A 333 -16.68 18.61 -10.79
C ILE A 333 -17.08 19.12 -12.19
N PRO A 334 -18.24 18.70 -12.74
CA PRO A 334 -18.65 19.13 -14.07
C PRO A 334 -18.85 20.64 -14.16
N ILE A 335 -18.40 21.22 -15.26
CA ILE A 335 -18.63 22.61 -15.60
C ILE A 335 -19.89 22.67 -16.49
N TYR A 336 -20.93 23.26 -15.95
CA TYR A 336 -22.23 23.36 -16.62
C TYR A 336 -22.37 24.66 -17.39
N ALA A 337 -23.11 24.58 -18.49
CA ALA A 337 -23.51 25.75 -19.27
C ALA A 337 -24.33 26.71 -18.39
N ARG A 338 -23.93 27.99 -18.43
CA ARG A 338 -24.61 29.09 -17.73
C ARG A 338 -24.60 30.33 -18.64
N GLY A 339 -25.19 31.41 -18.18
CA GLY A 339 -25.04 32.73 -18.82
C GLY A 339 -23.60 33.26 -18.69
N ASN A 340 -23.36 34.44 -19.26
CA ASN A 340 -22.09 35.14 -19.10
C ASN A 340 -21.82 35.41 -17.62
N GLY A 341 -20.56 35.31 -17.20
CA GLY A 341 -20.17 35.59 -15.82
C GLY A 341 -18.89 34.93 -15.36
N LEU A 342 -18.70 34.90 -14.06
CA LEU A 342 -17.57 34.22 -13.43
C LEU A 342 -17.76 32.70 -13.48
N LEU A 343 -16.68 31.98 -13.74
CA LEU A 343 -16.71 30.53 -13.65
C LEU A 343 -16.84 30.11 -12.19
N THR A 344 -17.97 29.46 -11.89
CA THR A 344 -18.21 28.91 -10.55
C THR A 344 -18.47 27.41 -10.63
N ILE A 345 -18.04 26.68 -9.60
CA ILE A 345 -18.39 25.30 -9.38
C ILE A 345 -19.06 25.11 -8.02
N THR A 346 -19.80 24.03 -7.84
CA THR A 346 -20.40 23.66 -6.55
C THR A 346 -19.69 22.43 -6.02
N LEU A 347 -19.19 22.52 -4.80
CA LEU A 347 -18.51 21.43 -4.11
C LEU A 347 -19.05 21.35 -2.68
N ASN A 348 -19.57 20.19 -2.27
CA ASN A 348 -20.19 19.98 -0.95
C ASN A 348 -21.26 21.03 -0.61
N ASP A 349 -22.15 21.33 -1.56
CA ASP A 349 -23.23 22.33 -1.46
C ASP A 349 -22.76 23.79 -1.31
N GLU A 350 -21.47 24.05 -1.35
CA GLU A 350 -20.88 25.40 -1.38
C GLU A 350 -20.47 25.81 -2.80
N ARG A 351 -20.59 27.11 -3.12
CA ARG A 351 -20.17 27.66 -4.40
C ARG A 351 -18.77 28.27 -4.29
N TYR A 352 -17.95 27.95 -5.29
CA TYR A 352 -16.58 28.42 -5.40
C TYR A 352 -16.35 29.10 -6.73
N LEU A 353 -15.62 30.20 -6.73
CA LEU A 353 -15.03 30.82 -7.91
C LEU A 353 -13.78 30.03 -8.31
N VAL A 354 -13.64 29.76 -9.61
CA VAL A 354 -12.39 29.27 -10.16
C VAL A 354 -11.54 30.47 -10.50
N VAL A 355 -10.42 30.61 -9.84
CA VAL A 355 -9.49 31.74 -10.00
C VAL A 355 -8.11 31.27 -10.41
N MET A 356 -7.36 32.13 -11.06
CA MET A 356 -5.96 31.90 -11.41
C MET A 356 -5.09 33.00 -10.82
N ASN A 357 -3.94 32.64 -10.27
CA ASN A 357 -2.97 33.63 -9.79
C ASN A 357 -2.00 34.06 -10.91
N ASP A 358 -1.17 35.09 -10.62
CA ASP A 358 -0.18 35.57 -11.58
C ASP A 358 0.90 34.56 -11.98
N ARG A 359 1.00 33.43 -11.28
CA ARG A 359 1.88 32.28 -11.62
C ARG A 359 1.15 31.20 -12.43
N HIS A 360 -0.02 31.47 -12.96
CA HIS A 360 -0.88 30.55 -13.71
C HIS A 360 -1.28 29.29 -12.92
N ILE A 361 -1.40 29.41 -11.59
CA ILE A 361 -1.91 28.32 -10.74
C ILE A 361 -3.39 28.57 -10.45
N MET A 362 -4.25 27.60 -10.78
CA MET A 362 -5.68 27.65 -10.47
C MET A 362 -5.94 27.33 -9.00
N LYS A 363 -6.96 27.97 -8.44
CA LYS A 363 -7.46 27.73 -7.08
C LYS A 363 -8.96 27.92 -7.01
N LEU A 364 -9.56 27.34 -5.98
CA LEU A 364 -10.94 27.58 -5.60
C LEU A 364 -11.00 28.59 -4.45
N VAL A 365 -11.82 29.61 -4.60
CA VAL A 365 -12.11 30.61 -3.57
C VAL A 365 -13.60 30.61 -3.34
N LYS A 366 -14.07 30.59 -2.08
CA LYS A 366 -15.51 30.65 -1.81
C LYS A 366 -16.10 31.92 -2.45
N GLU A 367 -17.26 31.79 -3.09
CA GLU A 367 -17.89 32.90 -3.83
C GLU A 367 -18.14 34.14 -2.96
N GLN A 368 -18.34 33.94 -1.66
CA GLN A 368 -18.56 34.99 -0.69
C GLN A 368 -17.27 35.68 -0.18
N ASP A 369 -16.11 35.09 -0.43
CA ASP A 369 -14.84 35.60 0.07
C ASP A 369 -14.25 36.65 -0.89
N ALA A 370 -13.58 37.67 -0.33
CA ALA A 370 -12.89 38.66 -1.14
C ALA A 370 -11.67 38.04 -1.82
N LEU A 371 -11.46 38.34 -3.09
CA LEU A 371 -10.28 37.89 -3.82
C LEU A 371 -9.03 38.58 -3.31
N SER A 372 -8.00 37.79 -3.03
CA SER A 372 -6.69 38.32 -2.67
C SER A 372 -6.01 39.01 -3.87
N VAL A 373 -5.11 39.95 -3.61
CA VAL A 373 -4.31 40.63 -4.65
C VAL A 373 -3.57 39.57 -5.49
N GLY A 374 -3.61 39.73 -6.82
CA GLY A 374 -2.98 38.80 -7.75
C GLY A 374 -3.83 37.55 -8.06
N MET A 375 -5.08 37.45 -7.58
CA MET A 375 -6.04 36.44 -7.95
C MET A 375 -7.05 37.01 -8.94
N HIS A 376 -7.22 36.34 -10.06
CA HIS A 376 -8.09 36.75 -11.15
C HIS A 376 -9.11 35.64 -11.45
N PRO A 377 -10.42 35.94 -11.46
CA PRO A 377 -11.44 34.94 -11.77
C PRO A 377 -11.39 34.58 -13.25
N ILE A 378 -11.71 33.32 -13.55
CA ILE A 378 -11.94 32.89 -14.92
C ILE A 378 -13.33 33.31 -15.34
N LEU A 379 -13.45 33.92 -16.50
CA LEU A 379 -14.68 34.38 -17.10
C LEU A 379 -15.22 33.33 -18.06
N MET A 380 -16.52 33.06 -18.01
CA MET A 380 -17.26 32.27 -18.98
C MET A 380 -18.10 33.24 -19.83
N LYS A 381 -17.92 33.20 -21.13
CA LYS A 381 -18.69 33.96 -22.11
C LYS A 381 -19.48 33.00 -23.00
N ARG A 382 -20.77 33.29 -23.16
CA ARG A 382 -21.66 32.55 -24.06
C ARG A 382 -21.76 33.31 -25.39
N TYR A 383 -21.53 32.57 -26.46
CA TYR A 383 -21.82 32.99 -27.83
C TYR A 383 -23.08 32.23 -28.32
N ALA A 384 -23.51 32.46 -29.55
CA ALA A 384 -24.74 31.83 -30.06
C ALA A 384 -24.69 30.30 -29.93
N ASP A 385 -23.59 29.67 -30.38
CA ASP A 385 -23.48 28.21 -30.50
C ASP A 385 -22.41 27.59 -29.61
N TYR A 386 -21.68 28.39 -28.84
CA TYR A 386 -20.57 27.89 -28.02
C TYR A 386 -20.28 28.79 -26.80
N TYR A 387 -19.42 28.30 -25.95
CA TYR A 387 -18.89 28.99 -24.79
C TYR A 387 -17.38 29.14 -24.90
N MET A 388 -16.84 30.18 -24.33
CA MET A 388 -15.39 30.37 -24.13
C MET A 388 -15.10 30.71 -22.68
N PHE A 389 -13.93 30.31 -22.25
CA PHE A 389 -13.41 30.65 -20.93
C PHE A 389 -12.18 31.51 -21.12
N SER A 390 -12.11 32.63 -20.40
CA SER A 390 -10.98 33.54 -20.51
C SER A 390 -10.41 33.90 -19.13
N TYR A 391 -9.10 34.06 -19.12
CA TYR A 391 -8.33 34.58 -18.01
C TYR A 391 -7.44 35.72 -18.54
N LYS A 392 -7.70 36.93 -18.09
CA LYS A 392 -7.13 38.14 -18.74
C LYS A 392 -7.47 38.13 -20.25
N GLU A 393 -6.46 38.16 -21.13
CA GLU A 393 -6.66 38.11 -22.59
C GLU A 393 -6.51 36.69 -23.17
N LEU A 394 -6.22 35.70 -22.32
CA LEU A 394 -6.00 34.31 -22.75
C LEU A 394 -7.29 33.50 -22.72
N ASN A 395 -7.45 32.60 -23.69
CA ASN A 395 -8.59 31.69 -23.83
C ASN A 395 -8.22 30.26 -23.41
N LEU A 396 -9.13 29.58 -22.71
CA LEU A 396 -8.96 28.18 -22.36
C LEU A 396 -9.03 27.32 -23.63
N ARG A 397 -8.05 26.47 -23.83
CA ARG A 397 -7.93 25.53 -24.93
C ARG A 397 -7.74 24.11 -24.39
N THR A 398 -8.44 23.15 -24.97
CA THR A 398 -8.23 21.73 -24.68
C THR A 398 -7.52 21.03 -25.83
N ASP A 399 -6.72 20.00 -25.51
CA ASP A 399 -6.11 19.10 -26.48
C ASP A 399 -6.90 17.77 -26.56
N GLU A 400 -6.52 16.93 -27.51
CA GLU A 400 -7.14 15.61 -27.72
C GLU A 400 -7.00 14.66 -26.52
N TYR A 401 -6.07 14.94 -25.62
CA TYR A 401 -5.87 14.20 -24.36
C TYR A 401 -6.64 14.79 -23.19
N GLY A 402 -7.38 15.90 -23.41
CA GLY A 402 -8.20 16.60 -22.42
C GLY A 402 -7.38 17.48 -21.47
N ALA A 403 -6.10 17.74 -21.73
CA ALA A 403 -5.37 18.75 -21.00
C ALA A 403 -5.82 20.14 -21.43
N ALA A 404 -6.02 21.03 -20.46
CA ALA A 404 -6.47 22.39 -20.74
C ALA A 404 -5.37 23.42 -20.38
N THR A 405 -5.13 24.35 -21.29
CA THR A 405 -4.15 25.44 -21.15
C THR A 405 -4.78 26.77 -21.59
N PHE A 406 -4.26 27.89 -21.09
CA PHE A 406 -4.67 29.21 -21.56
C PHE A 406 -3.71 29.72 -22.63
N VAL A 407 -4.28 30.11 -23.77
CA VAL A 407 -3.56 30.58 -24.96
C VAL A 407 -4.13 31.92 -25.44
N ASP A 408 -3.36 32.68 -26.17
CA ASP A 408 -3.76 33.95 -26.77
C ASP A 408 -4.57 33.79 -28.09
N ASP A 409 -4.76 32.55 -28.52
CA ASP A 409 -5.44 32.20 -29.76
C ASP A 409 -6.91 31.84 -29.53
N SER A 410 -7.72 31.82 -30.60
CA SER A 410 -9.12 31.41 -30.58
C SER A 410 -9.41 30.54 -31.79
N ASP A 411 -9.53 29.24 -31.56
CA ASP A 411 -9.87 28.24 -32.56
C ASP A 411 -10.95 27.29 -32.04
N LYS A 412 -11.29 26.25 -32.82
CA LYS A 412 -12.28 25.23 -32.40
C LYS A 412 -11.97 24.55 -31.07
N ASN A 413 -10.68 24.51 -30.67
CA ASN A 413 -10.27 23.86 -29.42
C ASN A 413 -10.49 24.77 -28.21
N THR A 414 -10.82 26.05 -28.43
CA THR A 414 -11.25 27.02 -27.40
C THR A 414 -12.76 27.16 -27.28
N HIS A 415 -13.52 26.45 -28.15
CA HIS A 415 -14.98 26.50 -28.20
C HIS A 415 -15.57 25.30 -27.49
N PHE A 416 -16.36 25.55 -26.49
CA PHE A 416 -17.07 24.52 -25.72
C PHE A 416 -18.57 24.60 -26.04
N VAL A 417 -19.15 23.44 -26.29
CA VAL A 417 -20.55 23.35 -26.69
C VAL A 417 -21.37 22.62 -25.61
N THR A 418 -22.65 22.92 -25.53
CA THR A 418 -23.54 22.04 -24.77
C THR A 418 -23.86 20.83 -25.62
N ARG A 419 -24.08 19.70 -24.98
CA ARG A 419 -24.70 18.56 -25.66
C ARG A 419 -26.09 18.97 -26.08
N SER A 420 -26.20 19.69 -27.22
CA SER A 420 -27.49 19.87 -27.86
C SER A 420 -27.91 18.49 -28.33
N GLU A 421 -29.12 18.07 -27.98
CA GLU A 421 -29.84 16.97 -28.52
C GLU A 421 -29.38 16.63 -29.92
N VAL A 422 -28.45 15.66 -30.00
CA VAL A 422 -28.25 14.94 -31.24
C VAL A 422 -29.36 13.92 -31.25
N ASN A 423 -30.47 14.29 -31.94
CA ASN A 423 -31.51 13.35 -32.36
C ASN A 423 -30.92 12.23 -33.23
#